data_ad7ca23686fe9665e44236c8a6798063
#
_entry.id   ad7ca23686fe9665e44236c8a6798063
#
_cell.length_a   1.000
_cell.length_b   1.000
_cell.length_c   1.000
_cell.angle_alpha   90.00
_cell.angle_beta   90.00
_cell.angle_gamma   90.00
#
_symmetry.space_group_name_H-M   'P 1'
#
loop_
_entity.id
_entity.type
_entity.pdbx_description
1 polymer ?
#
loop_
_entity_poly.entity_id
_entity_poly.type
_entity_poly.pdbx_seq_one_letter_code
_entity_poly.pdbx_strand_id
1 'polypeptide(L)'
;MRKIKLTRANKTILLKALGDYYYLQRAVNTDWRETRYLILKVDSLSAGKKTVFTSEEIHLARTAVNQLRNKKIQQGQYTDATDDMLLKLI
;
A
#
# COMPACT_ATOMS: atom_id res chain seq x y z
N MET A 1 -4.48 -15.74 4.63
CA MET A 1 -4.90 -15.09 3.38
C MET A 1 -6.22 -14.37 3.57
N ARG A 2 -6.37 -13.23 2.95
CA ARG A 2 -7.61 -12.44 3.00
C ARG A 2 -8.00 -12.00 1.60
N LYS A 3 -9.32 -11.98 1.35
CA LYS A 3 -9.86 -11.34 0.15
C LYS A 3 -10.16 -9.89 0.48
N ILE A 4 -9.61 -8.98 -0.30
CA ILE A 4 -9.79 -7.54 -0.13
C ILE A 4 -10.30 -6.97 -1.44
N LYS A 5 -11.31 -6.12 -1.32
CA LYS A 5 -11.88 -5.39 -2.46
C LYS A 5 -11.36 -3.96 -2.41
N LEU A 6 -10.60 -3.56 -3.42
CA LEU A 6 -10.07 -2.21 -3.51
C LEU A 6 -10.92 -1.37 -4.44
N THR A 7 -11.31 -0.19 -3.98
CA THR A 7 -11.86 0.83 -4.87
C THR A 7 -10.74 1.44 -5.70
N ARG A 8 -11.10 2.22 -6.71
CA ARG A 8 -10.11 2.96 -7.50
C ARG A 8 -9.27 3.87 -6.60
N ALA A 9 -9.91 4.56 -5.66
CA ALA A 9 -9.22 5.43 -4.71
C ALA A 9 -8.26 4.65 -3.82
N ASN A 10 -8.68 3.49 -3.30
CA ASN A 10 -7.81 2.62 -2.49
C ASN A 10 -6.60 2.16 -3.29
N LYS A 11 -6.82 1.74 -4.53
CA LYS A 11 -5.74 1.29 -5.40
C LYS A 11 -4.72 2.39 -5.64
N THR A 12 -5.17 3.61 -5.91
CA THR A 12 -4.29 4.76 -6.13
C THR A 12 -3.43 5.05 -4.90
N ILE A 13 -4.05 5.07 -3.72
CA ILE A 13 -3.33 5.31 -2.46
C ILE A 13 -2.32 4.20 -2.18
N LEU A 14 -2.73 2.94 -2.38
CA LEU A 14 -1.84 1.81 -2.12
C LEU A 14 -0.64 1.82 -3.07
N LEU A 15 -0.86 2.12 -4.36
CA LEU A 15 0.24 2.21 -5.33
C LEU A 15 1.20 3.35 -4.98
N LYS A 16 0.69 4.50 -4.55
CA LYS A 16 1.55 5.59 -4.12
C LYS A 16 2.36 5.20 -2.90
N ALA A 17 1.72 4.60 -1.90
CA ALA A 17 2.40 4.19 -0.67
C ALA A 17 3.49 3.16 -0.95
N LEU A 18 3.18 2.16 -1.76
CA LEU A 18 4.14 1.11 -2.12
C LEU A 18 5.29 1.67 -2.97
N GLY A 19 5.00 2.60 -3.87
CA GLY A 19 6.03 3.25 -4.68
C GLY A 19 7.00 4.04 -3.83
N ASP A 20 6.49 4.85 -2.90
CA ASP A 20 7.32 5.62 -1.97
C ASP A 20 8.18 4.69 -1.10
N TYR A 21 7.58 3.62 -0.60
CA TYR A 21 8.28 2.63 0.22
C TYR A 21 9.37 1.90 -0.59
N TYR A 22 9.08 1.56 -1.83
CA TYR A 22 10.03 0.93 -2.74
C TYR A 22 11.28 1.81 -2.94
N TYR A 23 11.08 3.08 -3.21
CA TYR A 23 12.20 4.01 -3.37
C TYR A 23 13.03 4.15 -2.09
N LEU A 24 12.36 4.18 -0.95
CA LEU A 24 13.05 4.22 0.34
C LEU A 24 13.89 2.97 0.57
N GLN A 25 13.34 1.80 0.29
CA GLN A 25 14.06 0.53 0.43
C GLN A 25 15.29 0.49 -0.47
N ARG A 26 15.16 0.97 -1.70
CA ARG A 26 16.31 1.04 -2.62
C ARG A 26 17.37 2.01 -2.14
N ALA A 27 16.97 3.14 -1.59
CA ALA A 27 17.89 4.17 -1.11
C ALA A 27 18.73 3.67 0.08
N VAL A 28 18.14 2.85 0.95
CA VAL A 28 18.85 2.29 2.12
C VAL A 28 19.35 0.86 1.89
N ASN A 29 19.23 0.37 0.67
CA ASN A 29 19.72 -0.95 0.23
C ASN A 29 19.13 -2.13 1.03
N THR A 30 17.87 -2.03 1.41
CA THR A 30 17.11 -3.17 1.95
C THR A 30 16.43 -3.94 0.82
N ASP A 31 15.97 -5.16 1.12
CA ASP A 31 15.33 -5.99 0.10
C ASP A 31 14.01 -5.36 -0.36
N TRP A 32 13.96 -5.00 -1.65
CA TRP A 32 12.83 -4.32 -2.27
C TRP A 32 12.02 -5.22 -3.21
N ARG A 33 12.40 -6.49 -3.35
CA ARG A 33 11.81 -7.38 -4.35
C ARG A 33 10.35 -7.67 -4.08
N GLU A 34 10.00 -7.96 -2.82
CA GLU A 34 8.62 -8.24 -2.44
C GLU A 34 7.72 -7.03 -2.66
N THR A 35 8.24 -5.84 -2.34
CA THR A 35 7.52 -4.59 -2.58
C THR A 35 7.24 -4.39 -4.07
N ARG A 36 8.23 -4.65 -4.92
CA ARG A 36 8.07 -4.58 -6.36
C ARG A 36 7.00 -5.55 -6.87
N TYR A 37 7.03 -6.79 -6.41
CA TYR A 37 6.01 -7.77 -6.80
C TYR A 37 4.63 -7.34 -6.38
N LEU A 38 4.48 -6.79 -5.19
CA LEU A 38 3.19 -6.32 -4.71
C LEU A 38 2.69 -5.12 -5.53
N ILE A 39 3.58 -4.20 -5.91
CA ILE A 39 3.23 -3.08 -6.80
C ILE A 39 2.66 -3.62 -8.11
N LEU A 40 3.33 -4.57 -8.74
CA LEU A 40 2.89 -5.14 -10.01
C LEU A 40 1.54 -5.85 -9.85
N LYS A 41 1.36 -6.57 -8.76
CA LYS A 41 0.09 -7.25 -8.46
C LYS A 41 -1.05 -6.23 -8.33
N VAL A 42 -0.86 -5.20 -7.50
CA VAL A 42 -1.89 -4.17 -7.26
C VAL A 42 -2.19 -3.40 -8.55
N ASP A 43 -1.17 -3.07 -9.31
CA ASP A 43 -1.34 -2.34 -10.58
C ASP A 43 -2.20 -3.13 -11.57
N SER A 44 -2.08 -4.45 -11.58
CA SER A 44 -2.84 -5.31 -12.49
C SER A 44 -4.28 -5.59 -12.03
N LEU A 45 -4.66 -5.20 -10.80
CA LEU A 45 -5.98 -5.49 -10.28
C LEU A 45 -7.06 -4.62 -10.91
N SER A 46 -8.24 -5.23 -11.12
CA SER A 46 -9.44 -4.49 -11.49
C SER A 46 -10.08 -3.90 -10.24
N ALA A 47 -10.33 -2.60 -10.24
CA ALA A 47 -11.02 -1.94 -9.13
C ALA A 47 -12.41 -2.54 -8.93
N GLY A 48 -12.80 -2.74 -7.65
CA GLY A 48 -14.11 -3.28 -7.30
C GLY A 48 -14.19 -4.80 -7.29
N LYS A 49 -13.14 -5.51 -7.65
CA LYS A 49 -13.11 -6.98 -7.57
C LYS A 49 -12.31 -7.43 -6.36
N LYS A 50 -12.79 -8.49 -5.70
CA LYS A 50 -12.07 -9.09 -4.57
C LYS A 50 -10.82 -9.80 -5.05
N THR A 51 -9.72 -9.59 -4.34
CA THR A 51 -8.43 -10.22 -4.63
C THR A 51 -7.86 -10.80 -3.35
N VAL A 52 -7.22 -11.95 -3.47
CA VAL A 52 -6.59 -12.63 -2.34
C VAL A 52 -5.19 -12.05 -2.10
N PHE A 53 -4.94 -11.65 -0.85
CA PHE A 53 -3.62 -11.20 -0.41
C PHE A 53 -3.09 -12.14 0.66
N THR A 54 -1.80 -12.44 0.61
CA THR A 54 -1.14 -13.21 1.66
C THR A 54 -0.93 -12.35 2.91
N SER A 55 -0.63 -12.99 4.04
CA SER A 55 -0.34 -12.27 5.28
C SER A 55 0.86 -11.35 5.13
N GLU A 56 1.89 -11.80 4.41
CA GLU A 56 3.09 -10.99 4.14
C GLU A 56 2.77 -9.78 3.29
N GLU A 57 1.92 -9.96 2.27
CA GLU A 57 1.50 -8.85 1.41
C GLU A 57 0.69 -7.82 2.19
N ILE A 58 -0.20 -8.27 3.07
CA ILE A 58 -0.98 -7.37 3.93
C ILE A 58 -0.07 -6.60 4.88
N HIS A 59 0.90 -7.29 5.51
CA HIS A 59 1.85 -6.64 6.40
C HIS A 59 2.67 -5.58 5.67
N LEU A 60 3.17 -5.90 4.48
CA LEU A 60 3.94 -4.98 3.66
C LEU A 60 3.10 -3.76 3.26
N ALA A 61 1.86 -3.99 2.82
CA ALA A 61 0.94 -2.92 2.46
C ALA A 61 0.66 -2.00 3.65
N ARG A 62 0.42 -2.57 4.84
CA ARG A 62 0.20 -1.79 6.07
C ARG A 62 1.40 -0.93 6.41
N THR A 63 2.60 -1.48 6.32
CA THR A 63 3.83 -0.74 6.60
C THR A 63 3.97 0.44 5.64
N ALA A 64 3.76 0.21 4.35
CA ALA A 64 3.87 1.26 3.34
C ALA A 64 2.82 2.36 3.54
N VAL A 65 1.57 1.98 3.78
CA VAL A 65 0.49 2.97 3.97
C VAL A 65 0.68 3.75 5.27
N ASN A 66 1.15 3.10 6.33
CA ASN A 66 1.47 3.79 7.59
C ASN A 66 2.57 4.84 7.39
N GLN A 67 3.58 4.55 6.61
CA GLN A 67 4.64 5.52 6.30
C GLN A 67 4.10 6.70 5.50
N LEU A 68 3.24 6.44 4.53
CA LEU A 68 2.60 7.52 3.77
C LEU A 68 1.74 8.39 4.69
N ARG A 69 0.98 7.77 5.59
CA ARG A 69 0.17 8.49 6.57
C ARG A 69 1.03 9.40 7.45
N ASN A 70 2.13 8.87 7.98
CA ASN A 70 3.04 9.66 8.82
C ASN A 70 3.63 10.83 8.05
N LYS A 71 4.01 10.63 6.81
CA LYS A 71 4.52 11.70 5.94
C LYS A 71 3.48 12.79 5.74
N LYS A 72 2.22 12.41 5.50
CA LYS A 72 1.11 13.37 5.35
C LYS A 72 0.89 14.17 6.62
N ILE A 73 0.93 13.53 7.79
CA ILE A 73 0.81 14.21 9.09
C ILE A 73 1.92 15.25 9.25
N GLN A 74 3.16 14.87 8.95
CA GLN A 74 4.30 15.78 9.06
C GLN A 74 4.18 16.98 8.12
N GLN A 75 3.53 16.82 6.99
CA GLN A 75 3.32 17.87 6.00
C GLN A 75 2.03 18.66 6.22
N GLY A 76 1.28 18.36 7.28
CA GLY A 76 0.01 19.00 7.56
C GLY A 76 -1.12 18.64 6.59
N GLN A 77 -1.01 17.51 5.92
CA GLN A 77 -2.01 17.07 4.94
C GLN A 77 -3.05 16.17 5.58
N TYR A 78 -4.24 16.10 4.96
CA TYR A 78 -5.30 15.19 5.41
C TYR A 78 -4.90 13.74 5.19
N THR A 79 -5.34 12.87 6.11
CA THR A 79 -5.03 11.44 6.08
C THR A 79 -6.24 10.55 5.78
N ASP A 80 -7.38 11.13 5.43
CA ASP A 80 -8.64 10.38 5.28
C ASP A 80 -8.51 9.21 4.30
N ALA A 81 -7.91 9.45 3.15
CA ALA A 81 -7.75 8.40 2.13
C ALA A 81 -6.80 7.28 2.59
N THR A 82 -5.72 7.65 3.29
CA THR A 82 -4.80 6.66 3.85
C THR A 82 -5.44 5.88 4.98
N ASP A 83 -6.23 6.54 5.81
CA ASP A 83 -6.95 5.89 6.91
C ASP A 83 -7.98 4.90 6.38
N ASP A 84 -8.72 5.25 5.33
CA ASP A 84 -9.65 4.33 4.66
C ASP A 84 -8.93 3.10 4.13
N MET A 85 -7.76 3.29 3.52
CA MET A 85 -6.98 2.16 3.01
C MET A 85 -6.51 1.26 4.17
N LEU A 86 -6.04 1.86 5.27
CA LEU A 86 -5.58 1.10 6.45
C LEU A 86 -6.71 0.26 7.05
N LEU A 87 -7.94 0.76 7.09
CA LEU A 87 -9.08 0.00 7.58
C LEU A 87 -9.31 -1.30 6.81
N LYS A 88 -8.99 -1.32 5.54
CA LYS A 88 -9.10 -2.52 4.71
C LYS A 88 -8.01 -3.55 5.00
N LEU A 89 -6.92 -3.13 5.62
CA LEU A 89 -5.75 -3.95 5.89
C LEU A 89 -5.67 -4.45 7.35
N ILE A 90 -6.56 -4.00 8.18
CA ILE A 90 -6.61 -4.41 9.59
C ILE A 90 -7.29 -5.76 9.77
#